data_bda5c0575b5b8e998ba7b389ad5b4b37
#
_entry.id   bda5c0575b5b8e998ba7b389ad5b4b37
#
_cell.length_a   1.000
_cell.length_b   1.000
_cell.length_c   1.000
_cell.angle_alpha   90.00
_cell.angle_beta   90.00
_cell.angle_gamma   90.00
#
_symmetry.space_group_name_H-M   'P 1'
#
loop_
_entity.id
_entity.type
_entity.pdbx_description
1 polymer ?
#
loop_
_entity_poly.entity_id
_entity_poly.type
_entity_poly.pdbx_seq_one_letter_code
_entity_poly.pdbx_strand_id
1 'polypeptide(L)'
;MVSQINSHSEYLDPILHRRQNNANDLLQILREAQEHLGFIHTDAIDYLVEKLNLPRAKIEGVAGFYSFLYLQPQGEYRVLFSDNITDRMLGNLDLMKSMCTQLWVEPGKLSEDGLLWINTTSCTGMCDQGPAILVNNIAINRLVPERVSAICELIREHVPVSAWPVEFFVIEDNIRRKDIMLGSEFKSGSALATLFQRGADEILNEVKISKLRGRGGAGFSTGSKWDFCRAAPGEQHYVVCNADEGEPGTFKDRVLLNGYADMVFEGMTLCARIIGAKKGFLYLRGEYRYLLDHLQAVLQRRRQQNLLGNNILGANDFDFDIEIHLGAGAYICGEESALIESLEGKRGTPRNRPPFPVTNGYLNQPTVVNNVETFAATSLIGLHGGAWYAAIGTEASSGTKILSVSGDCERPGLYEYPFGVTVAQVLVDCGARDTQAVQVSGPSGVCISANEFTRRIGFEDIPTAGAFMVFNQSRDMFEVARNFIHFFAHESCGFCTPCRVGTSLLSNMMDKLAHGQGSPYDFAEIEKLNVLLQSTSHCGLGHSACNPVLDTIAKFRPAYEKRLSHKDFVPAFDLDSALTQARQMTGRDDKGAHLERVND
;
A
#
# COMPACT_ATOMS: atom_id res chain seq x y z
N MET A 1 21.59 -24.08 26.43
CA MET A 1 22.12 -23.14 25.43
C MET A 1 22.69 -23.82 24.18
N VAL A 2 23.61 -24.78 24.26
CA VAL A 2 24.21 -25.43 23.07
C VAL A 2 23.23 -26.26 22.24
N SER A 3 22.17 -26.86 22.84
CA SER A 3 21.19 -27.68 22.12
C SER A 3 20.12 -26.83 21.35
N GLN A 4 19.88 -25.59 21.74
CA GLN A 4 18.96 -24.68 21.04
C GLN A 4 19.62 -23.96 19.87
N ILE A 5 20.93 -23.69 19.95
CA ILE A 5 21.72 -23.11 18.84
C ILE A 5 21.72 -24.03 17.62
N ASN A 6 21.76 -25.36 17.84
CA ASN A 6 21.73 -26.34 16.74
C ASN A 6 20.38 -26.39 15.99
N SER A 7 19.26 -26.01 16.62
CA SER A 7 17.97 -26.01 15.97
C SER A 7 17.79 -24.83 15.03
N HIS A 8 18.33 -23.64 15.34
CA HIS A 8 18.18 -22.45 14.49
C HIS A 8 19.06 -22.50 13.23
N SER A 9 20.25 -23.12 13.30
CA SER A 9 21.11 -23.30 12.13
C SER A 9 20.44 -24.16 11.05
N GLU A 10 19.66 -25.16 11.44
CA GLU A 10 18.96 -26.04 10.49
C GLU A 10 18.02 -25.27 9.55
N TYR A 11 17.35 -24.23 10.06
CA TYR A 11 16.39 -23.43 9.27
C TYR A 11 17.02 -22.16 8.68
N LEU A 12 17.90 -21.49 9.41
CA LEU A 12 18.45 -20.20 9.00
C LEU A 12 19.61 -20.32 8.03
N ASP A 13 20.48 -21.34 8.15
CA ASP A 13 21.62 -21.49 7.26
C ASP A 13 21.24 -21.68 5.78
N PRO A 14 20.21 -22.49 5.42
CA PRO A 14 19.75 -22.56 4.04
C PRO A 14 19.25 -21.21 3.49
N ILE A 15 18.56 -20.41 4.31
CA ILE A 15 18.07 -19.07 3.94
C ILE A 15 19.27 -18.14 3.72
N LEU A 16 20.19 -18.09 4.69
CA LEU A 16 21.38 -17.25 4.65
C LEU A 16 22.28 -17.60 3.46
N HIS A 17 22.49 -18.88 3.20
CA HIS A 17 23.29 -19.35 2.07
C HIS A 17 22.66 -18.95 0.73
N ARG A 18 21.35 -19.16 0.56
CA ARG A 18 20.60 -18.73 -0.64
C ARG A 18 20.65 -17.23 -0.86
N ARG A 19 20.65 -16.44 0.23
CA ARG A 19 20.77 -14.98 0.24
C ARG A 19 22.23 -14.50 0.34
N GLN A 20 23.22 -15.39 0.19
CA GLN A 20 24.67 -15.07 0.22
C GLN A 20 25.11 -14.29 1.46
N ASN A 21 24.46 -14.48 2.60
CA ASN A 21 24.65 -13.70 3.83
C ASN A 21 24.57 -12.17 3.61
N ASN A 22 23.79 -11.73 2.63
CA ASN A 22 23.67 -10.32 2.31
C ASN A 22 22.82 -9.59 3.35
N ALA A 23 23.43 -8.69 4.11
CA ALA A 23 22.75 -7.89 5.14
C ALA A 23 21.64 -6.99 4.57
N ASN A 24 21.69 -6.65 3.27
CA ASN A 24 20.64 -5.87 2.61
C ASN A 24 19.37 -6.72 2.36
N ASP A 25 19.46 -8.04 2.41
CA ASP A 25 18.30 -8.94 2.31
C ASP A 25 17.63 -9.23 3.65
N LEU A 26 17.96 -8.49 4.73
CA LEU A 26 17.48 -8.75 6.08
C LEU A 26 15.95 -8.90 6.15
N LEU A 27 15.17 -8.06 5.45
CA LEU A 27 13.72 -8.17 5.42
C LEU A 27 13.26 -9.53 4.85
N GLN A 28 13.86 -9.98 3.76
CA GLN A 28 13.51 -11.27 3.15
C GLN A 28 13.94 -12.43 4.04
N ILE A 29 15.13 -12.34 4.66
CA ILE A 29 15.62 -13.34 5.62
C ILE A 29 14.65 -13.47 6.80
N LEU A 30 14.21 -12.35 7.40
CA LEU A 30 13.27 -12.36 8.52
C LEU A 30 11.91 -12.93 8.13
N ARG A 31 11.40 -12.60 6.92
CA ARG A 31 10.16 -13.17 6.42
C ARG A 31 10.24 -14.68 6.23
N GLU A 32 11.28 -15.16 5.55
CA GLU A 32 11.50 -16.59 5.31
C GLU A 32 11.73 -17.34 6.62
N ALA A 33 12.47 -16.75 7.56
CA ALA A 33 12.67 -17.32 8.91
C ALA A 33 11.34 -17.47 9.65
N GLN A 34 10.49 -16.43 9.64
CA GLN A 34 9.17 -16.45 10.29
C GLN A 34 8.24 -17.53 9.70
N GLU A 35 8.32 -17.81 8.40
CA GLU A 35 7.52 -18.86 7.76
C GLU A 35 7.80 -20.25 8.36
N HIS A 36 9.04 -20.51 8.81
CA HIS A 36 9.41 -21.75 9.47
C HIS A 36 9.18 -21.72 10.98
N LEU A 37 9.44 -20.57 11.61
CA LEU A 37 9.44 -20.44 13.07
C LEU A 37 8.10 -20.00 13.66
N GLY A 38 7.16 -19.51 12.81
CA GLY A 38 5.89 -18.91 13.22
C GLY A 38 6.04 -17.45 13.68
N PHE A 39 7.10 -17.12 14.41
CA PHE A 39 7.48 -15.74 14.78
C PHE A 39 9.02 -15.65 14.91
N ILE A 40 9.55 -14.44 15.02
CA ILE A 40 10.99 -14.19 15.10
C ILE A 40 11.43 -14.27 16.55
N HIS A 41 12.02 -15.40 16.92
CA HIS A 41 12.54 -15.68 18.27
C HIS A 41 13.76 -14.82 18.59
N THR A 42 13.95 -14.53 19.88
CA THR A 42 15.14 -13.84 20.40
C THR A 42 16.45 -14.55 20.00
N ASP A 43 16.49 -15.88 20.11
CA ASP A 43 17.66 -16.67 19.76
C ASP A 43 17.94 -16.66 18.24
N ALA A 44 16.90 -16.59 17.40
CA ALA A 44 17.05 -16.40 15.95
C ALA A 44 17.66 -15.03 15.63
N ILE A 45 17.27 -13.98 16.38
CA ILE A 45 17.87 -12.64 16.25
C ILE A 45 19.36 -12.70 16.62
N ASP A 46 19.72 -13.35 17.74
CA ASP A 46 21.11 -13.48 18.17
C ASP A 46 21.96 -14.23 17.12
N TYR A 47 21.40 -15.28 16.52
CA TYR A 47 22.04 -16.00 15.43
C TYR A 47 22.28 -15.10 14.20
N LEU A 48 21.27 -14.31 13.80
CA LEU A 48 21.39 -13.37 12.68
C LEU A 48 22.37 -12.22 12.95
N VAL A 49 22.49 -11.75 14.21
CA VAL A 49 23.52 -10.77 14.63
C VAL A 49 24.93 -11.29 14.29
N GLU A 50 25.19 -12.53 14.62
CA GLU A 50 26.50 -13.16 14.38
C GLU A 50 26.75 -13.38 12.87
N LYS A 51 25.79 -13.96 12.18
CA LYS A 51 25.93 -14.35 10.77
C LYS A 51 25.96 -13.17 9.79
N LEU A 52 25.16 -12.12 10.05
CA LEU A 52 25.08 -10.94 9.18
C LEU A 52 25.98 -9.79 9.65
N ASN A 53 26.63 -9.93 10.80
CA ASN A 53 27.42 -8.88 11.44
C ASN A 53 26.64 -7.55 11.58
N LEU A 54 25.37 -7.66 12.01
CA LEU A 54 24.47 -6.52 12.22
C LEU A 54 24.22 -6.31 13.72
N PRO A 55 24.11 -5.06 14.19
CA PRO A 55 23.68 -4.79 15.55
C PRO A 55 22.29 -5.35 15.83
N ARG A 56 22.07 -5.97 17.00
CA ARG A 56 20.76 -6.50 17.43
C ARG A 56 19.63 -5.47 17.26
N ALA A 57 19.86 -4.24 17.72
CA ALA A 57 18.88 -3.16 17.61
C ALA A 57 18.43 -2.86 16.15
N LYS A 58 19.30 -3.13 15.17
CA LYS A 58 18.94 -2.99 13.74
C LYS A 58 17.98 -4.11 13.33
N ILE A 59 18.24 -5.35 13.70
CA ILE A 59 17.38 -6.48 13.36
C ILE A 59 16.03 -6.36 14.06
N GLU A 60 16.01 -6.08 15.36
CA GLU A 60 14.77 -5.83 16.12
C GLU A 60 14.00 -4.62 15.59
N GLY A 61 14.71 -3.55 15.22
CA GLY A 61 14.10 -2.36 14.63
C GLY A 61 13.45 -2.61 13.28
N VAL A 62 13.98 -3.51 12.46
CA VAL A 62 13.36 -3.95 11.21
C VAL A 62 12.17 -4.86 11.50
N ALA A 63 12.34 -5.88 12.35
CA ALA A 63 11.28 -6.81 12.71
C ALA A 63 10.07 -6.11 13.35
N GLY A 64 10.30 -5.11 14.22
CA GLY A 64 9.23 -4.36 14.88
C GLY A 64 8.60 -3.24 14.03
N PHE A 65 9.10 -2.99 12.83
CA PHE A 65 8.56 -1.95 11.94
C PHE A 65 7.46 -2.46 11.01
N TYR A 66 7.57 -3.68 10.52
CA TYR A 66 6.66 -4.24 9.52
C TYR A 66 5.53 -5.03 10.19
N SER A 67 4.27 -4.71 9.83
CA SER A 67 3.07 -5.29 10.46
C SER A 67 2.94 -6.81 10.30
N PHE A 68 3.61 -7.41 9.32
CA PHE A 68 3.57 -8.85 9.09
C PHE A 68 4.79 -9.59 9.63
N LEU A 69 5.65 -8.90 10.40
CA LEU A 69 6.71 -9.53 11.17
C LEU A 69 6.34 -9.53 12.66
N TYR A 70 6.54 -10.65 13.33
CA TYR A 70 6.09 -10.85 14.69
C TYR A 70 7.26 -11.23 15.60
N LEU A 71 7.43 -10.48 16.69
CA LEU A 71 8.42 -10.74 17.75
C LEU A 71 7.84 -11.55 18.91
N GLN A 72 6.55 -11.86 18.85
CA GLN A 72 5.81 -12.64 19.83
C GLN A 72 4.97 -13.70 19.11
N PRO A 73 4.64 -14.82 19.75
CA PRO A 73 3.78 -15.84 19.16
C PRO A 73 2.42 -15.26 18.75
N GLN A 74 1.96 -15.64 17.55
CA GLN A 74 0.66 -15.21 16.99
C GLN A 74 -0.25 -16.41 16.70
N GLY A 75 0.04 -17.59 17.25
CA GLY A 75 -0.69 -18.81 16.99
C GLY A 75 -0.37 -19.46 15.65
N GLU A 76 -0.97 -20.64 15.46
CA GLU A 76 -0.89 -21.40 14.21
C GLU A 76 -1.70 -20.69 13.11
N TYR A 77 -2.88 -20.12 13.47
CA TYR A 77 -3.72 -19.33 12.58
C TYR A 77 -3.69 -17.86 12.97
N ARG A 78 -3.21 -17.03 12.03
CA ARG A 78 -3.27 -15.57 12.13
C ARG A 78 -4.33 -15.06 11.19
N VAL A 79 -5.42 -14.50 11.74
CA VAL A 79 -6.54 -13.98 10.97
C VAL A 79 -6.58 -12.46 11.09
N LEU A 80 -6.41 -11.77 9.97
CA LEU A 80 -6.42 -10.31 9.89
C LEU A 80 -7.61 -9.84 9.06
N PHE A 81 -8.56 -9.18 9.70
CA PHE A 81 -9.72 -8.58 9.04
C PHE A 81 -9.34 -7.24 8.42
N SER A 82 -9.72 -7.03 7.16
CA SER A 82 -9.51 -5.72 6.51
C SER A 82 -10.32 -4.64 7.20
N ASP A 83 -9.65 -3.56 7.63
CA ASP A 83 -10.25 -2.40 8.29
C ASP A 83 -10.51 -1.23 7.33
N ASN A 84 -10.39 -1.46 6.03
CA ASN A 84 -10.70 -0.48 5.01
C ASN A 84 -12.20 -0.13 5.05
N ILE A 85 -12.52 1.14 4.77
CA ILE A 85 -13.89 1.65 4.82
C ILE A 85 -14.87 0.83 3.97
N THR A 86 -14.47 0.35 2.79
CA THR A 86 -15.34 -0.45 1.92
C THR A 86 -15.66 -1.82 2.50
N ASP A 87 -14.71 -2.45 3.20
CA ASP A 87 -14.94 -3.70 3.93
C ASP A 87 -15.81 -3.47 5.18
N ARG A 88 -15.60 -2.37 5.90
CA ARG A 88 -16.46 -1.96 7.03
C ARG A 88 -17.90 -1.74 6.59
N MET A 89 -18.11 -1.09 5.43
CA MET A 89 -19.44 -0.88 4.83
C MET A 89 -20.18 -2.19 4.53
N LEU A 90 -19.44 -3.26 4.30
CA LEU A 90 -19.94 -4.62 4.06
C LEU A 90 -20.06 -5.48 5.36
N GLY A 91 -19.83 -4.89 6.55
CA GLY A 91 -20.01 -5.55 7.83
C GLY A 91 -18.81 -6.40 8.29
N ASN A 92 -17.62 -6.16 7.78
CA ASN A 92 -16.43 -6.97 8.10
C ASN A 92 -16.11 -7.06 9.60
N LEU A 93 -16.30 -5.96 10.36
CA LEU A 93 -16.07 -5.95 11.80
C LEU A 93 -17.11 -6.78 12.59
N ASP A 94 -18.33 -6.90 12.08
CA ASP A 94 -19.34 -7.75 12.71
C ASP A 94 -19.06 -9.23 12.41
N LEU A 95 -18.55 -9.55 11.23
CA LEU A 95 -18.03 -10.88 10.90
C LEU A 95 -16.83 -11.24 11.78
N MET A 96 -15.93 -10.29 12.06
CA MET A 96 -14.83 -10.48 13.02
C MET A 96 -15.34 -10.79 14.42
N LYS A 97 -16.30 -10.01 14.94
CA LYS A 97 -16.91 -10.26 16.24
C LYS A 97 -17.57 -11.64 16.31
N SER A 98 -18.27 -12.04 15.23
CA SER A 98 -18.86 -13.37 15.10
C SER A 98 -17.82 -14.48 15.18
N MET A 99 -16.70 -14.36 14.44
CA MET A 99 -15.58 -15.30 14.50
C MET A 99 -14.98 -15.37 15.92
N CYS A 100 -14.71 -14.22 16.53
CA CYS A 100 -14.18 -14.12 17.89
C CYS A 100 -15.11 -14.81 18.91
N THR A 101 -16.42 -14.62 18.79
CA THR A 101 -17.42 -15.26 19.64
C THR A 101 -17.43 -16.78 19.43
N GLN A 102 -17.42 -17.24 18.18
CA GLN A 102 -17.43 -18.67 17.87
C GLN A 102 -16.18 -19.39 18.37
N LEU A 103 -15.02 -18.74 18.33
CA LEU A 103 -13.71 -19.32 18.69
C LEU A 103 -13.22 -18.95 20.09
N TRP A 104 -14.04 -18.22 20.87
CA TRP A 104 -13.76 -17.81 22.26
C TRP A 104 -12.42 -17.06 22.41
N VAL A 105 -12.11 -16.17 21.45
CA VAL A 105 -10.90 -15.36 21.46
C VAL A 105 -11.24 -13.88 21.47
N GLU A 106 -10.43 -13.06 22.17
CA GLU A 106 -10.53 -11.60 22.12
C GLU A 106 -9.65 -11.03 21.00
N PRO A 107 -10.13 -10.03 20.25
CA PRO A 107 -9.31 -9.37 19.23
C PRO A 107 -7.97 -8.86 19.79
N GLY A 108 -6.88 -9.13 19.08
CA GLY A 108 -5.53 -8.72 19.47
C GLY A 108 -4.87 -9.59 20.54
N LYS A 109 -5.58 -10.61 21.07
CA LYS A 109 -5.02 -11.57 22.04
C LYS A 109 -4.83 -12.94 21.40
N LEU A 110 -3.75 -13.61 21.79
CA LEU A 110 -3.55 -15.03 21.47
C LEU A 110 -4.54 -15.87 22.28
N SER A 111 -5.17 -16.90 21.65
CA SER A 111 -6.02 -17.86 22.35
C SER A 111 -5.24 -18.62 23.45
N GLU A 112 -5.94 -19.09 24.49
CA GLU A 112 -5.30 -19.75 25.63
C GLU A 112 -4.54 -21.02 25.26
N ASP A 113 -5.01 -21.72 24.22
CA ASP A 113 -4.36 -22.91 23.66
C ASP A 113 -3.18 -22.59 22.71
N GLY A 114 -2.94 -21.30 22.42
CA GLY A 114 -1.90 -20.87 21.51
C GLY A 114 -2.19 -21.10 20.03
N LEU A 115 -3.43 -21.45 19.67
CA LEU A 115 -3.82 -21.84 18.32
C LEU A 115 -4.07 -20.63 17.39
N LEU A 116 -4.74 -19.60 17.90
CA LEU A 116 -5.36 -18.55 17.07
C LEU A 116 -5.06 -17.15 17.58
N TRP A 117 -4.81 -16.26 16.64
CA TRP A 117 -4.77 -14.82 16.88
C TRP A 117 -5.59 -14.09 15.81
N ILE A 118 -6.54 -13.25 16.25
CA ILE A 118 -7.43 -12.46 15.38
C ILE A 118 -7.16 -10.97 15.61
N ASN A 119 -6.97 -10.22 14.53
CA ASN A 119 -6.82 -8.76 14.59
C ASN A 119 -7.29 -8.12 13.28
N THR A 120 -7.06 -6.83 13.13
CA THR A 120 -7.33 -6.08 11.90
C THR A 120 -6.03 -5.77 11.15
N THR A 121 -6.17 -5.48 9.85
CA THR A 121 -5.12 -4.91 8.99
C THR A 121 -5.71 -3.78 8.16
N SER A 122 -4.89 -2.89 7.61
CA SER A 122 -5.37 -1.69 6.90
C SER A 122 -6.25 -2.03 5.69
N CYS A 123 -5.68 -2.47 4.60
CA CYS A 123 -6.40 -2.82 3.38
C CYS A 123 -5.75 -4.03 2.70
N THR A 124 -6.53 -5.05 2.40
CA THR A 124 -6.06 -6.27 1.73
C THR A 124 -5.95 -6.15 0.21
N GLY A 125 -6.41 -5.02 -0.37
CA GLY A 125 -6.48 -4.84 -1.82
C GLY A 125 -7.62 -5.58 -2.52
N MET A 126 -8.65 -6.02 -1.76
CA MET A 126 -9.81 -6.78 -2.27
C MET A 126 -11.11 -5.97 -2.23
N CYS A 127 -11.02 -4.64 -2.41
CA CYS A 127 -12.14 -3.71 -2.23
C CYS A 127 -13.31 -3.92 -3.21
N ASP A 128 -13.07 -4.59 -4.34
CA ASP A 128 -14.08 -4.96 -5.34
C ASP A 128 -14.79 -6.29 -5.04
N GLN A 129 -14.29 -7.04 -4.06
CA GLN A 129 -14.78 -8.37 -3.71
C GLN A 129 -14.70 -8.63 -2.20
N GLY A 130 -14.86 -7.58 -1.40
CA GLY A 130 -14.97 -7.66 0.06
C GLY A 130 -16.27 -8.31 0.52
N PRO A 131 -16.44 -8.50 1.84
CA PRO A 131 -15.45 -8.32 2.89
C PRO A 131 -14.30 -9.32 2.79
N ALA A 132 -13.10 -8.91 3.24
CA ALA A 132 -11.90 -9.72 3.06
C ALA A 132 -11.06 -9.85 4.35
N ILE A 133 -10.35 -10.99 4.44
CA ILE A 133 -9.38 -11.29 5.50
C ILE A 133 -8.07 -11.81 4.89
N LEU A 134 -7.02 -11.80 5.70
CA LEU A 134 -5.82 -12.61 5.48
C LEU A 134 -5.78 -13.72 6.52
N VAL A 135 -5.59 -14.96 6.10
CA VAL A 135 -5.26 -16.08 6.98
C VAL A 135 -3.84 -16.53 6.67
N ASN A 136 -2.95 -16.40 7.63
CA ASN A 136 -1.52 -16.67 7.44
C ASN A 136 -0.94 -15.95 6.20
N ASN A 137 -1.34 -14.69 6.00
CA ASN A 137 -0.99 -13.81 4.87
C ASN A 137 -1.56 -14.27 3.50
N ILE A 138 -2.53 -15.18 3.47
CA ILE A 138 -3.25 -15.58 2.26
C ILE A 138 -4.63 -14.93 2.27
N ALA A 139 -4.99 -14.24 1.18
CA ALA A 139 -6.24 -13.50 1.09
C ALA A 139 -7.45 -14.43 0.87
N ILE A 140 -8.50 -14.18 1.64
CA ILE A 140 -9.84 -14.78 1.48
C ILE A 140 -10.83 -13.62 1.38
N ASN A 141 -11.65 -13.64 0.36
CA ASN A 141 -12.59 -12.57 0.03
C ASN A 141 -14.06 -13.04 0.10
N ARG A 142 -15.00 -12.11 -0.15
CA ARG A 142 -16.46 -12.38 -0.19
C ARG A 142 -16.95 -13.15 1.05
N LEU A 143 -16.54 -12.66 2.22
CA LEU A 143 -16.96 -13.27 3.47
C LEU A 143 -18.46 -13.08 3.67
N VAL A 144 -19.10 -14.18 4.09
CA VAL A 144 -20.48 -14.23 4.58
C VAL A 144 -20.48 -15.02 5.88
N PRO A 145 -21.51 -14.91 6.73
CA PRO A 145 -21.56 -15.63 8.02
C PRO A 145 -21.29 -17.13 7.89
N GLU A 146 -21.79 -17.76 6.84
CA GLU A 146 -21.63 -19.20 6.58
C GLU A 146 -20.15 -19.54 6.29
N ARG A 147 -19.47 -18.70 5.49
CA ARG A 147 -18.03 -18.88 5.20
C ARG A 147 -17.19 -18.65 6.46
N VAL A 148 -17.52 -17.67 7.29
CA VAL A 148 -16.87 -17.46 8.58
C VAL A 148 -17.02 -18.68 9.48
N SER A 149 -18.23 -19.27 9.57
CA SER A 149 -18.46 -20.47 10.36
C SER A 149 -17.67 -21.67 9.84
N ALA A 150 -17.61 -21.87 8.52
CA ALA A 150 -16.79 -22.92 7.92
C ALA A 150 -15.30 -22.75 8.23
N ILE A 151 -14.78 -21.51 8.19
CA ILE A 151 -13.40 -21.21 8.59
C ILE A 151 -13.19 -21.53 10.08
N CYS A 152 -14.15 -21.20 10.95
CA CYS A 152 -14.06 -21.54 12.38
C CYS A 152 -13.98 -23.05 12.62
N GLU A 153 -14.70 -23.86 11.85
CA GLU A 153 -14.65 -25.33 11.92
C GLU A 153 -13.27 -25.85 11.49
N LEU A 154 -12.74 -25.39 10.35
CA LEU A 154 -11.41 -25.76 9.87
C LEU A 154 -10.30 -25.43 10.90
N ILE A 155 -10.41 -24.27 11.58
CA ILE A 155 -9.48 -23.88 12.64
C ILE A 155 -9.58 -24.83 13.84
N ARG A 156 -10.81 -25.16 14.31
CA ARG A 156 -11.02 -26.09 15.43
C ARG A 156 -10.51 -27.49 15.15
N GLU A 157 -10.61 -27.92 13.90
CA GLU A 157 -10.14 -29.23 13.45
C GLU A 157 -8.64 -29.24 13.13
N HIS A 158 -7.93 -28.13 13.34
CA HIS A 158 -6.48 -27.97 13.04
C HIS A 158 -6.14 -28.28 11.58
N VAL A 159 -7.05 -27.95 10.64
CA VAL A 159 -6.80 -28.19 9.21
C VAL A 159 -5.81 -27.16 8.68
N PRO A 160 -4.64 -27.57 8.14
CA PRO A 160 -3.67 -26.63 7.58
C PRO A 160 -4.31 -25.76 6.49
N VAL A 161 -3.99 -24.46 6.44
CA VAL A 161 -4.58 -23.52 5.46
C VAL A 161 -4.39 -23.99 4.00
N SER A 162 -3.31 -24.71 3.71
CA SER A 162 -3.03 -25.30 2.40
C SER A 162 -4.02 -26.41 1.99
N ALA A 163 -4.75 -26.99 2.95
CA ALA A 163 -5.77 -28.01 2.72
C ALA A 163 -7.21 -27.46 2.74
N TRP A 164 -7.39 -26.15 2.91
CA TRP A 164 -8.71 -25.51 2.89
C TRP A 164 -9.33 -25.54 1.48
N PRO A 165 -10.65 -25.41 1.36
CA PRO A 165 -11.33 -25.41 0.07
C PRO A 165 -10.76 -24.36 -0.90
N VAL A 166 -10.44 -24.76 -2.13
CA VAL A 166 -9.82 -23.91 -3.15
C VAL A 166 -10.67 -22.68 -3.48
N GLU A 167 -11.99 -22.81 -3.39
CA GLU A 167 -12.96 -21.72 -3.62
C GLU A 167 -12.82 -20.56 -2.61
N PHE A 168 -12.16 -20.76 -1.47
CA PHE A 168 -11.89 -19.68 -0.51
C PHE A 168 -10.82 -18.72 -1.03
N PHE A 169 -9.93 -19.20 -1.88
CA PHE A 169 -8.76 -18.47 -2.37
C PHE A 169 -8.93 -17.92 -3.79
N VAL A 170 -10.13 -18.06 -4.37
CA VAL A 170 -10.40 -17.53 -5.71
C VAL A 170 -10.49 -16.00 -5.65
N ILE A 171 -9.61 -15.34 -6.41
CA ILE A 171 -9.57 -13.89 -6.55
C ILE A 171 -9.83 -13.54 -8.02
N GLU A 172 -10.86 -12.73 -8.27
CA GLU A 172 -11.25 -12.30 -9.60
C GLU A 172 -10.62 -10.96 -9.97
N ASP A 173 -10.39 -10.75 -11.26
CA ASP A 173 -9.85 -9.49 -11.78
C ASP A 173 -10.91 -8.39 -11.94
N ASN A 174 -12.17 -8.78 -12.07
CA ASN A 174 -13.33 -7.87 -12.15
C ASN A 174 -13.14 -6.70 -13.13
N ILE A 175 -12.58 -6.97 -14.32
CA ILE A 175 -12.43 -5.94 -15.36
C ILE A 175 -13.81 -5.64 -15.95
N ARG A 176 -14.29 -4.40 -15.78
CA ARG A 176 -15.63 -3.93 -16.20
C ARG A 176 -15.59 -3.11 -17.47
N ARG A 177 -14.53 -2.32 -17.66
CA ARG A 177 -14.32 -1.53 -18.87
C ARG A 177 -12.87 -1.62 -19.31
N LYS A 178 -12.68 -1.93 -20.60
CA LYS A 178 -11.37 -2.02 -21.24
C LYS A 178 -11.18 -0.83 -22.19
N ASP A 179 -9.94 -0.37 -22.29
CA ASP A 179 -9.48 0.60 -23.27
C ASP A 179 -8.13 0.14 -23.82
N ILE A 180 -7.19 1.02 -24.14
CA ILE A 180 -5.93 0.69 -24.82
C ILE A 180 -5.02 -0.27 -24.06
N MET A 181 -5.05 -0.27 -22.72
CA MET A 181 -4.19 -1.14 -21.89
C MET A 181 -4.89 -2.47 -21.58
N LEU A 182 -6.06 -2.43 -20.95
CA LEU A 182 -6.81 -3.63 -20.56
C LEU A 182 -7.46 -4.32 -21.76
N GLY A 183 -7.58 -3.66 -22.91
CA GLY A 183 -8.05 -4.21 -24.17
C GLY A 183 -6.93 -4.64 -25.12
N SER A 184 -5.66 -4.45 -24.75
CA SER A 184 -4.52 -4.75 -25.61
C SER A 184 -4.30 -6.24 -25.76
N GLU A 185 -4.09 -6.70 -27.01
CA GLU A 185 -3.57 -8.02 -27.33
C GLU A 185 -2.02 -7.97 -27.40
N PHE A 186 -1.41 -7.60 -26.27
CA PHE A 186 0.02 -7.39 -26.18
C PHE A 186 0.80 -8.70 -26.39
N LYS A 187 1.73 -8.68 -27.35
CA LYS A 187 2.62 -9.80 -27.61
C LYS A 187 3.96 -9.58 -26.90
N SER A 188 4.32 -10.51 -26.04
CA SER A 188 5.61 -10.50 -25.33
C SER A 188 6.80 -10.35 -26.28
N GLY A 189 7.71 -9.44 -25.98
CA GLY A 189 8.90 -9.11 -26.79
C GLY A 189 8.68 -8.12 -27.94
N SER A 190 7.43 -7.71 -28.23
CA SER A 190 7.15 -6.83 -29.37
C SER A 190 7.71 -5.41 -29.21
N ALA A 191 7.58 -4.83 -28.04
CA ALA A 191 8.12 -3.51 -27.76
C ALA A 191 9.66 -3.52 -27.67
N LEU A 192 10.25 -4.61 -27.14
CA LEU A 192 11.70 -4.81 -27.18
C LEU A 192 12.24 -4.94 -28.61
N ALA A 193 11.54 -5.69 -29.47
CA ALA A 193 11.92 -5.77 -30.88
C ALA A 193 11.93 -4.38 -31.55
N THR A 194 10.92 -3.56 -31.25
CA THR A 194 10.88 -2.15 -31.72
C THR A 194 12.05 -1.32 -31.16
N LEU A 195 12.38 -1.49 -29.87
CA LEU A 195 13.53 -0.84 -29.26
C LEU A 195 14.85 -1.17 -29.98
N PHE A 196 15.07 -2.46 -30.32
CA PHE A 196 16.29 -2.87 -31.04
C PHE A 196 16.34 -2.38 -32.48
N GLN A 197 15.20 -2.20 -33.14
CA GLN A 197 15.12 -1.62 -34.47
C GLN A 197 15.38 -0.11 -34.50
N ARG A 198 14.84 0.62 -33.51
CA ARG A 198 14.83 2.09 -33.49
C ARG A 198 15.95 2.69 -32.62
N GLY A 199 16.41 1.95 -31.63
CA GLY A 199 17.44 2.40 -30.68
C GLY A 199 16.86 3.03 -29.40
N ALA A 200 17.67 2.98 -28.33
CA ALA A 200 17.27 3.43 -26.98
C ALA A 200 16.94 4.95 -26.91
N ASP A 201 17.69 5.77 -27.66
CA ASP A 201 17.47 7.24 -27.69
C ASP A 201 16.12 7.59 -28.31
N GLU A 202 15.76 6.90 -29.38
CA GLU A 202 14.49 7.14 -30.06
C GLU A 202 13.31 6.69 -29.18
N ILE A 203 13.39 5.54 -28.53
CA ILE A 203 12.33 5.09 -27.60
C ILE A 203 12.21 6.00 -26.38
N LEU A 204 13.31 6.49 -25.82
CA LEU A 204 13.26 7.51 -24.76
C LEU A 204 12.55 8.79 -25.24
N ASN A 205 12.82 9.20 -26.47
CA ASN A 205 12.15 10.35 -27.07
C ASN A 205 10.63 10.09 -27.25
N GLU A 206 10.23 8.88 -27.66
CA GLU A 206 8.81 8.51 -27.72
C GLU A 206 8.14 8.59 -26.34
N VAL A 207 8.82 8.12 -25.27
CA VAL A 207 8.32 8.27 -23.89
C VAL A 207 8.19 9.75 -23.48
N LYS A 208 9.10 10.63 -23.93
CA LYS A 208 8.99 12.08 -23.70
C LYS A 208 7.81 12.68 -24.50
N ILE A 209 7.70 12.36 -25.79
CA ILE A 209 6.61 12.82 -26.68
C ILE A 209 5.25 12.38 -26.15
N SER A 210 5.15 11.18 -25.57
CA SER A 210 3.90 10.65 -25.00
C SER A 210 3.36 11.50 -23.86
N LYS A 211 4.17 12.37 -23.24
CA LYS A 211 3.84 13.13 -22.02
C LYS A 211 3.39 12.23 -20.87
N LEU A 212 3.76 10.95 -20.85
CA LEU A 212 3.38 10.01 -19.81
C LEU A 212 3.84 10.52 -18.44
N ARG A 213 2.90 10.69 -17.53
CA ARG A 213 3.13 10.99 -16.12
C ARG A 213 2.95 9.73 -15.28
N GLY A 214 3.71 9.59 -14.19
CA GLY A 214 3.63 8.46 -13.28
C GLY A 214 2.20 8.18 -12.80
N ARG A 215 1.79 6.90 -12.80
CA ARG A 215 0.44 6.42 -12.45
C ARG A 215 0.25 6.05 -10.99
N GLY A 216 1.31 6.18 -10.18
CA GLY A 216 1.29 5.86 -8.75
C GLY A 216 0.87 7.01 -7.83
N GLY A 217 0.39 8.15 -8.37
CA GLY A 217 -0.11 9.30 -7.60
C GLY A 217 0.65 10.60 -7.83
N ALA A 218 1.96 10.64 -7.65
CA ALA A 218 2.77 11.87 -7.76
C ALA A 218 2.82 12.51 -9.17
N GLY A 219 2.58 11.74 -10.22
CA GLY A 219 2.43 12.27 -11.58
C GLY A 219 3.68 12.94 -12.17
N PHE A 220 4.88 12.57 -11.75
CA PHE A 220 6.11 13.09 -12.35
C PHE A 220 6.30 12.56 -13.78
N SER A 221 6.92 13.35 -14.67
CA SER A 221 7.20 12.97 -16.07
C SER A 221 8.09 11.73 -16.14
N THR A 222 7.57 10.64 -16.75
CA THR A 222 8.30 9.36 -16.86
C THR A 222 9.53 9.49 -17.74
N GLY A 223 9.41 10.15 -18.91
CA GLY A 223 10.53 10.37 -19.81
C GLY A 223 11.65 11.21 -19.18
N SER A 224 11.28 12.26 -18.42
CA SER A 224 12.27 13.08 -17.69
C SER A 224 12.93 12.30 -16.57
N LYS A 225 12.17 11.45 -15.83
CA LYS A 225 12.72 10.58 -14.78
C LYS A 225 13.77 9.63 -15.33
N TRP A 226 13.51 8.99 -16.48
CA TRP A 226 14.45 8.09 -17.12
C TRP A 226 15.69 8.80 -17.64
N ASP A 227 15.51 9.98 -18.23
CA ASP A 227 16.61 10.81 -18.74
C ASP A 227 17.55 11.28 -17.62
N PHE A 228 17.00 11.76 -16.50
CA PHE A 228 17.79 12.13 -15.32
C PHE A 228 18.57 10.95 -14.75
N CYS A 229 17.95 9.78 -14.64
CA CYS A 229 18.62 8.59 -14.16
C CYS A 229 19.75 8.17 -15.10
N ARG A 230 19.49 8.13 -16.43
CA ARG A 230 20.47 7.80 -17.45
C ARG A 230 21.69 8.72 -17.43
N ALA A 231 21.47 10.02 -17.20
CA ALA A 231 22.54 11.03 -17.16
C ALA A 231 23.31 11.05 -15.82
N ALA A 232 22.76 10.44 -14.77
CA ALA A 232 23.40 10.44 -13.45
C ALA A 232 24.65 9.54 -13.45
N PRO A 233 25.77 9.99 -12.85
CA PRO A 233 26.96 9.15 -12.71
C PRO A 233 26.71 8.01 -11.70
N GLY A 234 27.16 6.81 -12.01
CA GLY A 234 27.05 5.64 -11.15
C GLY A 234 27.78 4.44 -11.75
N GLU A 235 28.19 3.51 -10.90
CA GLU A 235 28.79 2.25 -11.36
C GLU A 235 27.73 1.32 -11.95
N GLN A 236 26.51 1.39 -11.44
CA GLN A 236 25.35 0.61 -11.86
C GLN A 236 24.09 1.47 -11.82
N HIS A 237 23.12 1.11 -12.65
CA HIS A 237 21.78 1.69 -12.63
C HIS A 237 20.76 0.59 -12.28
N TYR A 238 19.65 0.97 -11.64
CA TYR A 238 18.62 0.02 -11.22
C TYR A 238 17.24 0.44 -11.70
N VAL A 239 16.40 -0.57 -11.95
CA VAL A 239 14.98 -0.40 -12.27
C VAL A 239 14.15 -1.02 -11.16
N VAL A 240 13.23 -0.26 -10.57
CA VAL A 240 12.32 -0.75 -9.54
C VAL A 240 10.88 -0.55 -9.98
N CYS A 241 10.13 -1.63 -10.05
CA CYS A 241 8.69 -1.58 -10.19
C CYS A 241 8.06 -1.52 -8.80
N ASN A 242 7.41 -0.40 -8.52
CA ASN A 242 6.67 -0.20 -7.28
C ASN A 242 5.28 -0.85 -7.43
N ALA A 243 5.13 -2.02 -6.82
CA ALA A 243 3.89 -2.78 -6.70
C ALA A 243 3.42 -2.85 -5.23
N ASP A 244 3.83 -1.87 -4.41
CA ASP A 244 3.32 -1.67 -3.06
C ASP A 244 2.03 -0.83 -3.10
N GLU A 245 0.97 -1.42 -3.62
CA GLU A 245 -0.36 -0.81 -3.80
C GLU A 245 -1.11 -0.76 -2.46
N GLY A 246 -0.59 0.04 -1.51
CA GLY A 246 -1.10 0.13 -0.14
C GLY A 246 -2.24 1.14 0.06
N GLU A 247 -2.53 2.01 -0.90
CA GLU A 247 -3.60 3.03 -0.78
C GLU A 247 -4.98 2.36 -0.71
N PRO A 248 -5.76 2.56 0.38
CA PRO A 248 -7.10 1.98 0.50
C PRO A 248 -8.01 2.33 -0.69
N GLY A 249 -8.72 1.33 -1.20
CA GLY A 249 -9.57 1.46 -2.38
C GLY A 249 -8.86 1.22 -3.71
N THR A 250 -7.54 0.99 -3.73
CA THR A 250 -6.78 0.71 -4.95
C THR A 250 -6.49 -0.79 -5.07
N PHE A 251 -6.72 -1.35 -6.27
CA PHE A 251 -6.46 -2.77 -6.58
C PHE A 251 -6.17 -3.01 -8.07
N LYS A 252 -5.78 -1.98 -8.81
CA LYS A 252 -5.48 -2.07 -10.25
C LYS A 252 -4.17 -2.81 -10.52
N ASP A 253 -3.15 -2.62 -9.66
CA ASP A 253 -1.82 -3.17 -9.89
C ASP A 253 -1.81 -4.69 -9.72
N ARG A 254 -2.61 -5.26 -8.79
CA ARG A 254 -2.76 -6.72 -8.68
C ARG A 254 -3.34 -7.35 -9.95
N VAL A 255 -4.32 -6.68 -10.57
CA VAL A 255 -4.94 -7.17 -11.82
C VAL A 255 -3.98 -7.05 -12.99
N LEU A 256 -3.22 -5.95 -13.08
CA LEU A 256 -2.16 -5.82 -14.09
C LEU A 256 -1.07 -6.87 -13.92
N LEU A 257 -0.68 -7.19 -12.70
CA LEU A 257 0.31 -8.23 -12.41
C LEU A 257 -0.25 -9.64 -12.66
N ASN A 258 -1.55 -9.86 -12.47
CA ASN A 258 -2.17 -11.15 -12.76
C ASN A 258 -2.34 -11.38 -14.26
N GLY A 259 -2.98 -10.46 -14.96
CA GLY A 259 -3.36 -10.64 -16.37
C GLY A 259 -2.38 -10.05 -17.40
N TYR A 260 -1.52 -9.09 -17.00
CA TYR A 260 -0.71 -8.28 -17.92
C TYR A 260 0.77 -8.18 -17.47
N ALA A 261 1.27 -9.13 -16.68
CA ALA A 261 2.63 -9.12 -16.16
C ALA A 261 3.71 -9.03 -17.25
N ASP A 262 3.51 -9.68 -18.40
CA ASP A 262 4.43 -9.58 -19.53
C ASP A 262 4.62 -8.14 -20.01
N MET A 263 3.52 -7.36 -20.08
CA MET A 263 3.56 -5.95 -20.48
C MET A 263 4.32 -5.10 -19.44
N VAL A 264 4.12 -5.38 -18.15
CA VAL A 264 4.84 -4.68 -17.06
C VAL A 264 6.33 -4.97 -17.12
N PHE A 265 6.72 -6.25 -17.21
CA PHE A 265 8.13 -6.65 -17.26
C PHE A 265 8.82 -6.19 -18.55
N GLU A 266 8.08 -6.08 -19.66
CA GLU A 266 8.60 -5.50 -20.88
C GLU A 266 8.93 -4.01 -20.69
N GLY A 267 8.04 -3.24 -20.06
CA GLY A 267 8.30 -1.83 -19.73
C GLY A 267 9.50 -1.64 -18.82
N MET A 268 9.70 -2.54 -17.84
CA MET A 268 10.92 -2.56 -17.01
C MET A 268 12.17 -2.83 -17.85
N THR A 269 12.09 -3.76 -18.80
CA THR A 269 13.22 -4.11 -19.69
C THR A 269 13.55 -2.99 -20.66
N LEU A 270 12.53 -2.29 -21.21
CA LEU A 270 12.73 -1.06 -22.00
C LEU A 270 13.49 0.02 -21.20
N CYS A 271 13.03 0.28 -19.98
CA CYS A 271 13.66 1.22 -19.07
C CYS A 271 15.12 0.83 -18.82
N ALA A 272 15.37 -0.46 -18.52
CA ALA A 272 16.71 -0.97 -18.26
C ALA A 272 17.68 -0.74 -19.42
N ARG A 273 17.26 -1.03 -20.67
CA ARG A 273 18.08 -0.76 -21.86
C ARG A 273 18.40 0.73 -22.02
N ILE A 274 17.39 1.58 -21.76
CA ILE A 274 17.52 3.04 -21.92
C ILE A 274 18.49 3.64 -20.89
N ILE A 275 18.41 3.22 -19.63
CA ILE A 275 19.25 3.78 -18.55
C ILE A 275 20.56 3.00 -18.32
N GLY A 276 20.76 1.85 -18.99
CA GLY A 276 21.93 1.00 -18.80
C GLY A 276 21.89 0.12 -17.56
N ALA A 277 20.70 -0.22 -17.05
CA ALA A 277 20.56 -1.08 -15.87
C ALA A 277 20.72 -2.56 -16.23
N LYS A 278 21.34 -3.33 -15.32
CA LYS A 278 21.48 -4.78 -15.43
C LYS A 278 20.59 -5.56 -14.46
N LYS A 279 20.07 -4.89 -13.44
CA LYS A 279 19.22 -5.51 -12.41
C LYS A 279 17.98 -4.66 -12.16
N GLY A 280 16.84 -5.35 -12.04
CA GLY A 280 15.57 -4.75 -11.64
C GLY A 280 14.92 -5.50 -10.47
N PHE A 281 14.01 -4.80 -9.78
CA PHE A 281 13.21 -5.37 -8.70
C PHE A 281 11.74 -5.10 -8.95
N LEU A 282 10.91 -6.13 -8.77
CA LEU A 282 9.49 -5.96 -8.53
C LEU A 282 9.26 -5.96 -7.02
N TYR A 283 8.93 -4.82 -6.42
CA TYR A 283 8.56 -4.74 -5.01
C TYR A 283 7.05 -4.99 -4.89
N LEU A 284 6.70 -6.20 -4.49
CA LEU A 284 5.32 -6.67 -4.37
C LEU A 284 4.87 -6.59 -2.92
N ARG A 285 3.73 -5.94 -2.65
CA ARG A 285 3.19 -5.89 -1.27
C ARG A 285 2.87 -7.29 -0.73
N GLY A 286 2.99 -7.46 0.60
CA GLY A 286 2.85 -8.75 1.26
C GLY A 286 1.47 -9.41 1.08
N GLU A 287 0.40 -8.60 1.00
CA GLU A 287 -0.98 -9.05 0.80
C GLU A 287 -1.22 -9.70 -0.58
N TYR A 288 -0.35 -9.39 -1.56
CA TYR A 288 -0.43 -9.98 -2.90
C TYR A 288 0.48 -11.20 -3.08
N ARG A 289 0.92 -11.81 -1.99
CA ARG A 289 1.75 -13.02 -2.00
C ARG A 289 1.20 -14.13 -2.90
N TYR A 290 -0.11 -14.25 -3.03
CA TYR A 290 -0.76 -15.24 -3.90
C TYR A 290 -0.38 -15.10 -5.39
N LEU A 291 0.14 -13.94 -5.83
CA LEU A 291 0.64 -13.73 -7.19
C LEU A 291 2.09 -14.24 -7.39
N LEU A 292 2.81 -14.59 -6.33
CA LEU A 292 4.25 -14.83 -6.40
C LEU A 292 4.62 -15.94 -7.38
N ASP A 293 3.96 -17.09 -7.28
CA ASP A 293 4.24 -18.26 -8.14
C ASP A 293 3.93 -17.94 -9.61
N HIS A 294 2.81 -17.27 -9.86
CA HIS A 294 2.43 -16.80 -11.20
C HIS A 294 3.49 -15.87 -11.79
N LEU A 295 3.91 -14.86 -11.04
CA LEU A 295 4.90 -13.88 -11.49
C LEU A 295 6.28 -14.51 -11.71
N GLN A 296 6.69 -15.45 -10.86
CA GLN A 296 7.91 -16.23 -11.07
C GLN A 296 7.85 -17.07 -12.34
N ALA A 297 6.70 -17.70 -12.63
CA ALA A 297 6.49 -18.45 -13.87
C ALA A 297 6.57 -17.54 -15.11
N VAL A 298 6.01 -16.31 -15.05
CA VAL A 298 6.14 -15.33 -16.13
C VAL A 298 7.60 -14.92 -16.34
N LEU A 299 8.35 -14.61 -15.28
CA LEU A 299 9.78 -14.27 -15.38
C LEU A 299 10.59 -15.43 -15.95
N GLN A 300 10.33 -16.67 -15.54
CA GLN A 300 11.00 -17.85 -16.07
C GLN A 300 10.71 -18.04 -17.57
N ARG A 301 9.46 -17.89 -18.00
CA ARG A 301 9.08 -17.93 -19.43
C ARG A 301 9.81 -16.85 -20.23
N ARG A 302 9.91 -15.63 -19.72
CA ARG A 302 10.64 -14.54 -20.39
C ARG A 302 12.14 -14.83 -20.51
N ARG A 303 12.77 -15.46 -19.50
CA ARG A 303 14.17 -15.93 -19.59
C ARG A 303 14.33 -17.00 -20.67
N GLN A 304 13.42 -17.97 -20.73
CA GLN A 304 13.42 -19.01 -21.78
C GLN A 304 13.23 -18.46 -23.18
N GLN A 305 12.50 -17.34 -23.32
CA GLN A 305 12.29 -16.64 -24.59
C GLN A 305 13.40 -15.63 -24.92
N ASN A 306 14.46 -15.58 -24.13
CA ASN A 306 15.56 -14.62 -24.26
C ASN A 306 15.10 -13.15 -24.20
N LEU A 307 14.08 -12.85 -23.38
CA LEU A 307 13.56 -11.51 -23.11
C LEU A 307 14.02 -10.97 -21.74
N LEU A 308 14.72 -11.80 -20.98
CA LEU A 308 15.39 -11.48 -19.70
C LEU A 308 16.65 -12.37 -19.59
N GLY A 309 17.59 -11.97 -18.73
CA GLY A 309 18.87 -12.66 -18.51
C GLY A 309 20.00 -12.05 -19.31
N ASN A 310 20.85 -12.87 -19.88
CA ASN A 310 22.02 -12.43 -20.62
C ASN A 310 21.73 -12.34 -22.13
N ASN A 311 22.38 -11.39 -22.82
CA ASN A 311 22.32 -11.21 -24.28
C ASN A 311 20.88 -11.16 -24.82
N ILE A 312 20.03 -10.35 -24.22
CA ILE A 312 18.59 -10.26 -24.55
C ILE A 312 18.40 -10.02 -26.05
N LEU A 313 17.54 -10.83 -26.69
CA LEU A 313 17.29 -10.86 -28.13
C LEU A 313 18.57 -10.97 -29.00
N GLY A 314 19.65 -11.55 -28.43
CA GLY A 314 20.94 -11.72 -29.09
C GLY A 314 21.88 -10.51 -29.03
N ALA A 315 21.54 -9.47 -28.28
CA ALA A 315 22.39 -8.30 -28.10
C ALA A 315 23.46 -8.59 -27.03
N ASN A 316 24.73 -8.70 -27.44
CA ASN A 316 25.85 -9.01 -26.55
C ASN A 316 26.16 -7.92 -25.50
N ASP A 317 25.57 -6.75 -25.64
CA ASP A 317 25.76 -5.58 -24.77
C ASP A 317 24.57 -5.32 -23.85
N PHE A 318 23.59 -6.26 -23.79
CA PHE A 318 22.39 -6.07 -22.97
C PHE A 318 22.03 -7.30 -22.16
N ASP A 319 22.33 -7.19 -20.88
CA ASP A 319 21.92 -8.13 -19.84
C ASP A 319 20.97 -7.40 -18.90
N PHE A 320 19.86 -8.02 -18.53
CA PHE A 320 18.95 -7.49 -17.51
C PHE A 320 18.10 -8.62 -16.93
N ASP A 321 18.00 -8.67 -15.62
CA ASP A 321 17.11 -9.61 -14.95
C ASP A 321 16.32 -8.95 -13.81
N ILE A 322 15.17 -9.54 -13.47
CA ILE A 322 14.22 -9.03 -12.49
C ILE A 322 14.11 -10.00 -11.33
N GLU A 323 14.26 -9.47 -10.12
CA GLU A 323 14.01 -10.17 -8.86
C GLU A 323 12.72 -9.68 -8.22
N ILE A 324 11.90 -10.60 -7.67
CA ILE A 324 10.70 -10.24 -6.92
C ILE A 324 11.07 -10.10 -5.44
N HIS A 325 10.76 -8.94 -4.87
CA HIS A 325 10.97 -8.60 -3.48
C HIS A 325 9.61 -8.41 -2.80
N LEU A 326 9.30 -9.23 -1.79
CA LEU A 326 8.02 -9.13 -1.08
C LEU A 326 8.12 -8.13 0.06
N GLY A 327 7.16 -7.22 0.13
CA GLY A 327 6.91 -6.36 1.29
C GLY A 327 6.39 -7.16 2.48
N ALA A 328 6.23 -6.48 3.62
CA ALA A 328 5.80 -7.10 4.86
C ALA A 328 4.76 -6.25 5.62
N GLY A 329 3.84 -5.58 4.90
CA GLY A 329 2.73 -4.82 5.49
C GLY A 329 3.18 -3.45 6.04
N ALA A 330 3.53 -2.51 5.17
CA ALA A 330 3.82 -1.12 5.52
C ALA A 330 3.48 -0.20 4.35
N TYR A 331 2.37 0.51 4.41
CA TYR A 331 1.89 1.47 3.39
C TYR A 331 2.97 2.46 2.95
N ILE A 332 3.79 2.91 3.90
CA ILE A 332 4.84 3.90 3.61
C ILE A 332 5.87 3.40 2.58
N CYS A 333 6.02 2.09 2.39
CA CYS A 333 6.90 1.52 1.37
C CYS A 333 6.41 1.78 -0.06
N GLY A 334 5.19 2.30 -0.26
CA GLY A 334 4.75 2.89 -1.52
C GLY A 334 5.45 4.19 -1.89
N GLU A 335 6.05 4.91 -0.92
CA GLU A 335 6.92 6.07 -1.18
C GLU A 335 8.29 5.59 -1.70
N GLU A 336 8.77 6.17 -2.83
CA GLU A 336 9.91 5.62 -3.58
C GLU A 336 11.20 5.47 -2.77
N SER A 337 11.50 6.37 -1.85
CA SER A 337 12.71 6.29 -1.02
C SER A 337 12.57 5.35 0.16
N ALA A 338 11.37 5.24 0.74
CA ALA A 338 11.05 4.26 1.76
C ALA A 338 11.07 2.83 1.20
N LEU A 339 10.58 2.64 -0.03
CA LEU A 339 10.68 1.39 -0.76
C LEU A 339 12.15 0.98 -0.94
N ILE A 340 13.02 1.91 -1.31
CA ILE A 340 14.47 1.65 -1.45
C ILE A 340 15.10 1.27 -0.11
N GLU A 341 14.77 1.95 0.99
CA GLU A 341 15.23 1.56 2.32
C GLU A 341 14.78 0.13 2.68
N SER A 342 13.54 -0.23 2.32
CA SER A 342 13.02 -1.59 2.50
C SER A 342 13.74 -2.62 1.64
N LEU A 343 14.05 -2.31 0.37
CA LEU A 343 14.88 -3.16 -0.51
C LEU A 343 16.29 -3.38 0.06
N GLU A 344 16.81 -2.42 0.82
CA GLU A 344 18.11 -2.50 1.49
C GLU A 344 18.03 -3.17 2.88
N GLY A 345 16.93 -3.87 3.19
CA GLY A 345 16.75 -4.59 4.45
C GLY A 345 16.68 -3.69 5.69
N LYS A 346 16.20 -2.47 5.52
CA LYS A 346 16.03 -1.48 6.58
C LYS A 346 14.56 -1.23 6.88
N ARG A 347 14.28 -0.40 7.91
CA ARG A 347 12.95 0.16 8.12
C ARG A 347 12.57 1.02 6.92
N GLY A 348 11.36 0.89 6.41
CA GLY A 348 10.84 1.67 5.30
C GLY A 348 10.58 3.14 5.67
N THR A 349 11.60 3.88 6.00
CA THR A 349 11.49 5.32 6.31
C THR A 349 11.97 6.16 5.13
N PRO A 350 11.20 7.18 4.70
CA PRO A 350 11.59 8.04 3.59
C PRO A 350 12.95 8.73 3.82
N ARG A 351 13.75 8.84 2.77
CA ARG A 351 15.04 9.55 2.77
C ARG A 351 14.84 11.06 2.64
N ASN A 352 15.84 11.83 3.11
CA ASN A 352 15.92 13.25 2.79
C ASN A 352 16.11 13.45 1.29
N ARG A 353 15.38 14.37 0.71
CA ARG A 353 15.46 14.75 -0.69
C ARG A 353 15.67 16.26 -0.84
N PRO A 354 16.62 16.76 -1.66
CA PRO A 354 17.59 16.03 -2.47
C PRO A 354 18.69 15.34 -1.63
N PRO A 355 19.40 14.28 -2.14
CA PRO A 355 19.32 13.77 -3.51
C PRO A 355 18.07 12.90 -3.76
N PHE A 356 17.63 12.82 -5.01
CA PHE A 356 16.50 11.97 -5.42
C PHE A 356 16.98 10.58 -5.87
N PRO A 357 16.13 9.54 -5.86
CA PRO A 357 16.50 8.18 -6.26
C PRO A 357 17.11 8.07 -7.66
N VAL A 358 16.73 8.94 -8.60
CA VAL A 358 17.30 8.98 -9.95
C VAL A 358 18.80 9.26 -9.97
N THR A 359 19.36 9.81 -8.89
CA THR A 359 20.81 10.00 -8.69
C THR A 359 21.37 9.12 -7.58
N ASN A 360 20.65 8.96 -6.47
CA ASN A 360 21.09 8.26 -5.26
C ASN A 360 19.96 7.35 -4.74
N GLY A 361 19.70 6.26 -5.44
CA GLY A 361 18.66 5.29 -5.11
C GLY A 361 19.18 4.06 -4.37
N TYR A 362 18.89 2.87 -4.92
CA TYR A 362 19.28 1.58 -4.33
C TYR A 362 20.80 1.46 -4.25
N LEU A 363 21.32 1.15 -3.06
CA LEU A 363 22.76 1.13 -2.75
C LEU A 363 23.48 2.43 -3.15
N ASN A 364 22.79 3.54 -3.01
CA ASN A 364 23.29 4.89 -3.40
C ASN A 364 23.63 5.03 -4.89
N GLN A 365 23.04 4.19 -5.75
CA GLN A 365 23.22 4.21 -7.20
C GLN A 365 21.98 4.78 -7.90
N PRO A 366 22.10 5.34 -9.11
CA PRO A 366 20.97 5.84 -9.87
C PRO A 366 19.88 4.79 -10.04
N THR A 367 18.64 5.12 -9.66
CA THR A 367 17.54 4.17 -9.66
C THR A 367 16.24 4.81 -10.18
N VAL A 368 15.63 4.20 -11.18
CA VAL A 368 14.26 4.52 -11.59
C VAL A 368 13.29 3.71 -10.76
N VAL A 369 12.36 4.41 -10.09
CA VAL A 369 11.20 3.79 -9.43
C VAL A 369 9.95 4.22 -10.18
N ASN A 370 9.22 3.29 -10.77
CA ASN A 370 7.93 3.53 -11.42
C ASN A 370 6.86 2.55 -10.96
N ASN A 371 5.60 2.99 -10.96
CA ASN A 371 4.46 2.14 -10.65
C ASN A 371 4.19 1.11 -11.77
N VAL A 372 3.49 0.02 -11.44
CA VAL A 372 3.09 -1.08 -12.35
C VAL A 372 2.39 -0.56 -13.61
N GLU A 373 1.35 0.29 -13.46
CA GLU A 373 0.59 0.86 -14.58
C GLU A 373 1.47 1.77 -15.46
N THR A 374 2.46 2.43 -14.87
CA THR A 374 3.42 3.25 -15.63
C THR A 374 4.29 2.40 -16.54
N PHE A 375 4.85 1.27 -16.04
CA PHE A 375 5.64 0.38 -16.87
C PHE A 375 4.79 -0.31 -17.96
N ALA A 376 3.56 -0.72 -17.66
CA ALA A 376 2.64 -1.24 -18.67
C ALA A 376 2.38 -0.22 -19.78
N ALA A 377 2.17 1.05 -19.45
CA ALA A 377 1.99 2.13 -20.43
C ALA A 377 3.24 2.35 -21.30
N THR A 378 4.44 2.25 -20.73
CA THR A 378 5.69 2.43 -21.51
C THR A 378 5.89 1.33 -22.55
N SER A 379 5.40 0.10 -22.32
CA SER A 379 5.42 -0.97 -23.32
C SER A 379 4.53 -0.64 -24.51
N LEU A 380 3.34 -0.09 -24.28
CA LEU A 380 2.45 0.34 -25.37
C LEU A 380 3.04 1.53 -26.14
N ILE A 381 3.67 2.48 -25.43
CA ILE A 381 4.36 3.62 -26.07
C ILE A 381 5.54 3.14 -26.91
N GLY A 382 6.34 2.18 -26.40
CA GLY A 382 7.44 1.59 -27.14
C GLY A 382 6.99 0.88 -28.44
N LEU A 383 5.78 0.32 -28.43
CA LEU A 383 5.21 -0.38 -29.59
C LEU A 383 4.54 0.57 -30.58
N HIS A 384 3.71 1.51 -30.12
CA HIS A 384 2.85 2.36 -30.94
C HIS A 384 3.36 3.79 -31.15
N GLY A 385 4.34 4.21 -30.37
CA GLY A 385 4.92 5.56 -30.40
C GLY A 385 4.28 6.55 -29.46
N GLY A 386 5.03 7.61 -29.11
CA GLY A 386 4.61 8.62 -28.15
C GLY A 386 3.47 9.51 -28.65
N ALA A 387 3.47 9.88 -29.91
CA ALA A 387 2.43 10.69 -30.50
C ALA A 387 1.06 10.01 -30.47
N TRP A 388 1.01 8.68 -30.71
CA TRP A 388 -0.20 7.88 -30.56
C TRP A 388 -0.77 7.97 -29.16
N TYR A 389 0.08 7.80 -28.14
CA TYR A 389 -0.34 7.85 -26.74
C TYR A 389 -0.76 9.27 -26.31
N ALA A 390 -0.04 10.30 -26.78
CA ALA A 390 -0.32 11.70 -26.48
C ALA A 390 -1.64 12.20 -27.08
N ALA A 391 -2.14 11.56 -28.14
CA ALA A 391 -3.43 11.88 -28.76
C ALA A 391 -4.64 11.38 -27.94
N ILE A 392 -4.42 10.56 -26.91
CA ILE A 392 -5.45 10.01 -26.03
C ILE A 392 -5.47 10.82 -24.72
N GLY A 393 -6.66 11.09 -24.19
CA GLY A 393 -6.83 11.85 -22.94
C GLY A 393 -6.98 13.35 -23.20
N THR A 394 -6.39 14.16 -22.31
CA THR A 394 -6.40 15.62 -22.40
C THR A 394 -5.00 16.15 -22.74
N GLU A 395 -4.90 17.45 -23.05
CA GLU A 395 -3.61 18.09 -23.34
C GLU A 395 -2.62 18.00 -22.16
N ALA A 396 -3.12 18.13 -20.91
CA ALA A 396 -2.32 18.10 -19.70
C ALA A 396 -2.17 16.68 -19.13
N SER A 397 -3.06 15.75 -19.50
CA SER A 397 -3.12 14.38 -18.99
C SER A 397 -3.28 13.39 -20.15
N SER A 398 -2.16 12.94 -20.71
CA SER A 398 -2.15 12.02 -21.86
C SER A 398 -2.43 10.58 -21.46
N GLY A 399 -2.99 9.82 -22.41
CA GLY A 399 -3.25 8.39 -22.28
C GLY A 399 -4.50 8.08 -21.46
N THR A 400 -4.51 6.87 -20.91
CA THR A 400 -5.61 6.35 -20.08
C THR A 400 -5.24 6.30 -18.61
N LYS A 401 -6.27 6.13 -17.78
CA LYS A 401 -6.17 5.86 -16.35
C LYS A 401 -7.06 4.68 -15.98
N ILE A 402 -6.51 3.73 -15.25
CA ILE A 402 -7.28 2.63 -14.67
C ILE A 402 -7.79 3.07 -13.31
N LEU A 403 -9.11 2.98 -13.12
CA LEU A 403 -9.79 3.26 -11.87
C LEU A 403 -10.21 1.95 -11.20
N SER A 404 -9.89 1.84 -9.91
CA SER A 404 -10.36 0.80 -8.99
C SER A 404 -11.64 1.29 -8.33
N VAL A 405 -12.79 0.89 -8.86
CA VAL A 405 -14.11 1.33 -8.39
C VAL A 405 -14.65 0.36 -7.35
N SER A 406 -15.02 0.89 -6.17
CA SER A 406 -15.54 0.12 -5.04
C SER A 406 -16.56 0.94 -4.22
N GLY A 407 -17.13 0.35 -3.18
CA GLY A 407 -18.16 0.98 -2.36
C GLY A 407 -19.59 0.73 -2.88
N ASP A 408 -20.48 1.72 -2.72
CA ASP A 408 -21.90 1.59 -3.01
C ASP A 408 -22.20 1.69 -4.52
N CYS A 409 -21.88 0.63 -5.27
CA CYS A 409 -22.17 0.51 -6.69
C CYS A 409 -22.51 -0.94 -7.06
N GLU A 410 -23.26 -1.13 -8.17
CA GLU A 410 -23.69 -2.45 -8.63
C GLU A 410 -22.55 -3.28 -9.23
N ARG A 411 -21.58 -2.61 -9.85
CA ARG A 411 -20.49 -3.25 -10.60
C ARG A 411 -19.12 -2.76 -10.13
N PRO A 412 -18.67 -3.14 -8.91
CA PRO A 412 -17.30 -2.84 -8.49
C PRO A 412 -16.30 -3.57 -9.40
N GLY A 413 -15.09 -2.99 -9.54
CA GLY A 413 -14.04 -3.56 -10.39
C GLY A 413 -13.21 -2.50 -11.09
N LEU A 414 -12.48 -2.92 -12.13
CA LEU A 414 -11.58 -2.05 -12.89
C LEU A 414 -12.26 -1.43 -14.11
N TYR A 415 -12.04 -0.13 -14.25
CA TYR A 415 -12.51 0.68 -15.39
C TYR A 415 -11.34 1.46 -15.96
N GLU A 416 -11.00 1.24 -17.22
CA GLU A 416 -10.00 2.04 -17.94
C GLU A 416 -10.68 3.12 -18.77
N TYR A 417 -10.29 4.38 -18.58
CA TYR A 417 -10.78 5.53 -19.33
C TYR A 417 -9.63 6.37 -19.87
N PRO A 418 -9.80 7.01 -21.04
CA PRO A 418 -9.01 8.19 -21.38
C PRO A 418 -9.13 9.24 -20.26
N PHE A 419 -8.05 9.94 -19.94
CA PHE A 419 -8.14 11.07 -19.03
C PHE A 419 -9.16 12.10 -19.54
N GLY A 420 -9.79 12.83 -18.62
CA GLY A 420 -10.87 13.76 -18.90
C GLY A 420 -12.27 13.19 -18.71
N VAL A 421 -12.40 11.90 -18.36
CA VAL A 421 -13.70 11.32 -17.97
C VAL A 421 -14.24 12.04 -16.74
N THR A 422 -15.56 12.32 -16.72
CA THR A 422 -16.20 12.93 -15.54
C THR A 422 -16.49 11.91 -14.46
N VAL A 423 -16.55 12.37 -13.19
CA VAL A 423 -17.00 11.54 -12.07
C VAL A 423 -18.40 10.98 -12.33
N ALA A 424 -19.32 11.81 -12.87
CA ALA A 424 -20.67 11.39 -13.23
C ALA A 424 -20.69 10.20 -14.20
N GLN A 425 -19.82 10.20 -15.23
CA GLN A 425 -19.76 9.11 -16.19
C GLN A 425 -19.33 7.80 -15.54
N VAL A 426 -18.33 7.85 -14.66
CA VAL A 426 -17.87 6.66 -13.91
C VAL A 426 -18.97 6.11 -13.02
N LEU A 427 -19.74 6.98 -12.34
CA LEU A 427 -20.88 6.59 -11.50
C LEU A 427 -21.98 5.88 -12.30
N VAL A 428 -22.31 6.40 -13.50
CA VAL A 428 -23.26 5.74 -14.40
C VAL A 428 -22.75 4.35 -14.82
N ASP A 429 -21.51 4.29 -15.25
CA ASP A 429 -20.92 3.05 -15.76
C ASP A 429 -20.78 1.97 -14.68
N CYS A 430 -20.56 2.33 -13.42
CA CYS A 430 -20.49 1.36 -12.32
C CYS A 430 -21.86 1.04 -11.68
N GLY A 431 -22.93 1.72 -12.12
CA GLY A 431 -24.29 1.50 -11.60
C GLY A 431 -24.48 2.05 -10.18
N ALA A 432 -23.80 3.15 -9.85
CA ALA A 432 -23.99 3.82 -8.57
C ALA A 432 -25.34 4.56 -8.50
N ARG A 433 -26.01 4.49 -7.34
CA ARG A 433 -27.31 5.13 -7.10
C ARG A 433 -27.28 5.94 -5.80
N ASP A 434 -28.05 7.00 -5.76
CA ASP A 434 -28.18 7.86 -4.57
C ASP A 434 -26.83 8.29 -3.98
N THR A 435 -25.84 8.52 -4.84
CA THR A 435 -24.49 8.84 -4.43
C THR A 435 -24.41 10.25 -3.86
N GLN A 436 -23.93 10.38 -2.63
CA GLN A 436 -23.65 11.68 -2.01
C GLN A 436 -22.20 12.13 -2.18
N ALA A 437 -21.26 11.18 -2.27
CA ALA A 437 -19.84 11.47 -2.37
C ALA A 437 -19.07 10.36 -3.08
N VAL A 438 -17.91 10.73 -3.61
CA VAL A 438 -16.88 9.81 -4.11
C VAL A 438 -15.54 10.22 -3.52
N GLN A 439 -14.81 9.28 -2.91
CA GLN A 439 -13.42 9.50 -2.56
C GLN A 439 -12.55 9.06 -3.72
N VAL A 440 -11.83 10.00 -4.34
CA VAL A 440 -10.93 9.75 -5.45
C VAL A 440 -9.49 9.73 -4.95
N SER A 441 -8.69 8.77 -5.38
CA SER A 441 -7.29 8.54 -4.97
C SER A 441 -7.11 8.07 -3.52
N GLY A 442 -8.15 7.45 -2.93
CA GLY A 442 -8.11 6.92 -1.57
C GLY A 442 -8.02 8.01 -0.48
N PRO A 443 -7.64 7.63 0.75
CA PRO A 443 -7.48 8.57 1.86
C PRO A 443 -6.59 9.77 1.56
N SER A 444 -5.52 9.60 0.78
CA SER A 444 -4.59 10.67 0.42
C SER A 444 -5.15 11.66 -0.61
N GLY A 445 -6.26 11.32 -1.27
CA GLY A 445 -6.88 12.10 -2.34
C GLY A 445 -7.93 13.10 -1.88
N VAL A 446 -8.99 13.22 -2.66
CA VAL A 446 -10.04 14.23 -2.46
C VAL A 446 -11.44 13.62 -2.39
N CYS A 447 -12.29 14.19 -1.56
CA CYS A 447 -13.71 13.85 -1.49
C CYS A 447 -14.49 14.75 -2.43
N ILE A 448 -15.18 14.15 -3.40
CA ILE A 448 -16.02 14.84 -4.40
C ILE A 448 -17.48 14.68 -3.99
N SER A 449 -18.18 15.77 -3.75
CA SER A 449 -19.60 15.77 -3.39
C SER A 449 -20.51 15.81 -4.63
N ALA A 450 -21.80 15.52 -4.47
CA ALA A 450 -22.75 15.37 -5.57
C ALA A 450 -22.83 16.56 -6.54
N ASN A 451 -22.64 17.79 -6.04
CA ASN A 451 -22.63 19.01 -6.85
C ASN A 451 -21.34 19.20 -7.68
N GLU A 452 -20.34 18.35 -7.48
CA GLU A 452 -19.04 18.38 -8.16
C GLU A 452 -18.85 17.24 -9.17
N PHE A 453 -19.84 16.37 -9.40
CA PHE A 453 -19.69 15.18 -10.26
C PHE A 453 -19.41 15.50 -11.73
N THR A 454 -19.52 16.74 -12.16
CA THR A 454 -19.10 17.21 -13.49
C THR A 454 -17.58 17.38 -13.63
N ARG A 455 -16.85 17.36 -12.52
CA ARG A 455 -15.38 17.45 -12.52
C ARG A 455 -14.75 16.24 -13.20
N ARG A 456 -13.54 16.41 -13.70
CA ARG A 456 -12.85 15.45 -14.58
C ARG A 456 -11.65 14.81 -13.90
N ILE A 457 -11.48 13.52 -14.14
CA ILE A 457 -10.27 12.80 -13.76
C ILE A 457 -9.12 13.23 -14.67
N GLY A 458 -8.12 13.87 -14.09
CA GLY A 458 -6.95 14.39 -14.79
C GLY A 458 -6.05 15.18 -13.85
N PHE A 459 -4.79 15.36 -14.20
CA PHE A 459 -3.82 16.08 -13.36
C PHE A 459 -4.15 17.58 -13.24
N GLU A 460 -4.92 18.11 -14.16
CA GLU A 460 -5.39 19.49 -14.21
C GLU A 460 -6.63 19.75 -13.32
N ASP A 461 -7.35 18.71 -12.86
CA ASP A 461 -8.55 18.86 -12.03
C ASP A 461 -8.55 17.86 -10.86
N ILE A 462 -8.76 16.56 -11.10
CA ILE A 462 -8.77 15.53 -10.07
C ILE A 462 -7.65 14.51 -10.37
N PRO A 463 -6.44 14.70 -9.81
CA PRO A 463 -5.38 13.72 -9.93
C PRO A 463 -5.70 12.46 -9.12
N THR A 464 -5.31 11.28 -9.64
CA THR A 464 -5.59 10.02 -8.96
C THR A 464 -4.52 8.96 -9.17
N ALA A 465 -4.22 8.20 -8.09
CA ALA A 465 -3.48 6.94 -8.15
C ALA A 465 -4.34 5.78 -8.68
N GLY A 466 -5.68 5.90 -8.60
CA GLY A 466 -6.60 4.91 -9.16
C GLY A 466 -7.81 4.58 -8.29
N ALA A 467 -7.79 4.79 -6.98
CA ALA A 467 -8.95 4.52 -6.13
C ALA A 467 -10.14 5.43 -6.47
N PHE A 468 -11.33 4.83 -6.50
CA PHE A 468 -12.60 5.53 -6.72
C PHE A 468 -13.67 4.84 -5.84
N MET A 469 -13.85 5.36 -4.62
CA MET A 469 -14.76 4.77 -3.63
C MET A 469 -16.07 5.54 -3.60
N VAL A 470 -17.19 4.85 -3.81
CA VAL A 470 -18.54 5.41 -3.91
C VAL A 470 -19.26 5.32 -2.58
N PHE A 471 -19.87 6.42 -2.13
CA PHE A 471 -20.66 6.50 -0.91
C PHE A 471 -22.07 7.02 -1.22
N ASN A 472 -23.09 6.21 -0.92
CA ASN A 472 -24.49 6.62 -1.06
C ASN A 472 -24.98 7.42 0.15
N GLN A 473 -26.21 7.92 0.11
CA GLN A 473 -26.78 8.78 1.16
C GLN A 473 -26.95 8.11 2.52
N SER A 474 -26.88 6.77 2.62
CA SER A 474 -26.93 6.07 3.90
C SER A 474 -25.62 6.12 4.68
N ARG A 475 -24.52 6.53 4.06
CA ARG A 475 -23.20 6.56 4.70
C ARG A 475 -22.98 7.84 5.49
N ASP A 476 -22.42 7.72 6.67
CA ASP A 476 -22.00 8.85 7.47
C ASP A 476 -20.58 9.29 7.07
N MET A 477 -20.47 10.43 6.37
CA MET A 477 -19.18 10.91 5.86
C MET A 477 -18.19 11.29 6.95
N PHE A 478 -18.65 11.53 8.19
CA PHE A 478 -17.77 11.66 9.33
C PHE A 478 -17.07 10.33 9.66
N GLU A 479 -17.80 9.22 9.69
CA GLU A 479 -17.21 7.89 9.95
C GLU A 479 -16.27 7.44 8.84
N VAL A 480 -16.55 7.83 7.58
CA VAL A 480 -15.64 7.63 6.46
C VAL A 480 -14.32 8.37 6.70
N ALA A 481 -14.37 9.66 7.01
CA ALA A 481 -13.18 10.45 7.30
C ALA A 481 -12.42 9.93 8.53
N ARG A 482 -13.14 9.53 9.59
CA ARG A 482 -12.55 8.95 10.79
C ARG A 482 -11.75 7.68 10.49
N ASN A 483 -12.30 6.76 9.67
CA ASN A 483 -11.58 5.57 9.24
C ASN A 483 -10.27 5.93 8.51
N PHE A 484 -10.30 6.91 7.62
CA PHE A 484 -9.10 7.35 6.91
C PHE A 484 -8.06 7.99 7.84
N ILE A 485 -8.49 8.69 8.88
CA ILE A 485 -7.55 9.24 9.87
C ILE A 485 -6.92 8.15 10.72
N HIS A 486 -7.68 7.14 11.14
CA HIS A 486 -7.13 5.97 11.83
C HIS A 486 -6.11 5.25 10.95
N PHE A 487 -6.38 5.11 9.65
CA PHE A 487 -5.42 4.58 8.69
C PHE A 487 -4.10 5.39 8.68
N PHE A 488 -4.15 6.72 8.56
CA PHE A 488 -2.94 7.55 8.57
C PHE A 488 -2.17 7.48 9.88
N ALA A 489 -2.87 7.44 11.00
CA ALA A 489 -2.23 7.31 12.31
C ALA A 489 -1.53 5.96 12.47
N HIS A 490 -2.16 4.87 11.98
CA HIS A 490 -1.60 3.51 12.01
C HIS A 490 -0.39 3.36 11.07
N GLU A 491 -0.47 3.91 9.86
CA GLU A 491 0.55 3.76 8.83
C GLU A 491 1.69 4.79 8.89
N SER A 492 1.63 5.72 9.85
CA SER A 492 2.74 6.65 10.08
C SER A 492 4.01 5.87 10.44
N CYS A 493 5.08 6.03 9.67
CA CYS A 493 6.37 5.35 9.93
C CYS A 493 7.06 5.84 11.22
N GLY A 494 6.53 6.88 11.88
CA GLY A 494 7.07 7.44 13.11
C GLY A 494 8.35 8.27 12.96
N PHE A 495 8.89 8.43 11.74
CA PHE A 495 10.16 9.11 11.52
C PHE A 495 10.09 10.60 11.88
N CYS A 496 9.20 11.37 11.27
CA CYS A 496 9.10 12.81 11.54
C CYS A 496 8.04 13.14 12.61
N THR A 497 8.38 14.04 13.52
CA THR A 497 7.51 14.43 14.65
C THR A 497 6.17 14.98 14.20
N PRO A 498 6.07 15.89 13.21
CA PRO A 498 4.76 16.43 12.79
C PRO A 498 3.78 15.32 12.39
N CYS A 499 4.20 14.38 11.55
CA CYS A 499 3.34 13.27 11.14
C CYS A 499 3.00 12.33 12.30
N ARG A 500 4.02 11.83 13.04
CA ARG A 500 3.82 10.89 14.16
C ARG A 500 2.86 11.43 15.23
N VAL A 501 3.06 12.68 15.65
CA VAL A 501 2.24 13.31 16.67
C VAL A 501 0.94 13.86 16.08
N GLY A 502 1.02 14.53 14.93
CA GLY A 502 -0.14 15.19 14.32
C GLY A 502 -1.23 14.22 13.89
N THR A 503 -0.88 13.06 13.29
CA THR A 503 -1.89 12.05 12.91
C THR A 503 -2.54 11.41 14.14
N SER A 504 -1.78 11.19 15.22
CA SER A 504 -2.32 10.69 16.49
C SER A 504 -3.25 11.70 17.15
N LEU A 505 -2.89 12.97 17.18
CA LEU A 505 -3.76 14.04 17.69
C LEU A 505 -5.05 14.14 16.87
N LEU A 506 -4.94 14.11 15.54
CA LEU A 506 -6.09 14.15 14.64
C LEU A 506 -7.01 12.94 14.86
N SER A 507 -6.46 11.74 15.04
CA SER A 507 -7.21 10.54 15.39
C SER A 507 -7.97 10.70 16.70
N ASN A 508 -7.30 11.18 17.75
CA ASN A 508 -7.92 11.43 19.05
C ASN A 508 -9.05 12.49 18.97
N MET A 509 -8.87 13.53 18.16
CA MET A 509 -9.90 14.55 17.94
C MET A 509 -11.13 13.97 17.21
N MET A 510 -10.92 13.11 16.21
CA MET A 510 -12.02 12.42 15.54
C MET A 510 -12.75 11.45 16.48
N ASP A 511 -12.04 10.75 17.36
CA ASP A 511 -12.64 9.88 18.36
C ASP A 511 -13.43 10.67 19.43
N LYS A 512 -12.90 11.80 19.88
CA LYS A 512 -13.61 12.74 20.77
C LYS A 512 -14.93 13.22 20.14
N LEU A 513 -14.89 13.62 18.86
CA LEU A 513 -16.09 14.00 18.10
C LEU A 513 -17.07 12.83 17.98
N ALA A 514 -16.59 11.60 17.68
CA ALA A 514 -17.43 10.41 17.60
C ALA A 514 -18.20 10.11 18.88
N HIS A 515 -17.63 10.43 20.05
CA HIS A 515 -18.27 10.28 21.35
C HIS A 515 -19.18 11.47 21.75
N GLY A 516 -19.45 12.41 20.84
CA GLY A 516 -20.29 13.58 21.13
C GLY A 516 -19.66 14.61 22.07
N GLN A 517 -18.33 14.60 22.20
CA GLN A 517 -17.57 15.52 23.08
C GLN A 517 -16.86 16.63 22.31
N GLY A 518 -17.20 16.79 21.03
CA GLY A 518 -16.60 17.82 20.18
C GLY A 518 -17.00 19.24 20.57
N SER A 519 -16.17 20.19 20.21
CA SER A 519 -16.43 21.63 20.35
C SER A 519 -16.06 22.37 19.05
N PRO A 520 -16.56 23.60 18.82
CA PRO A 520 -16.13 24.40 17.68
C PRO A 520 -14.61 24.65 17.64
N TYR A 521 -13.96 24.64 18.80
CA TYR A 521 -12.51 24.78 18.92
C TYR A 521 -11.75 23.64 18.21
N ASP A 522 -12.28 22.42 18.21
CA ASP A 522 -11.64 21.28 17.55
C ASP A 522 -11.48 21.49 16.05
N PHE A 523 -12.41 22.17 15.40
CA PHE A 523 -12.30 22.48 13.96
C PHE A 523 -11.13 23.43 13.68
N ALA A 524 -10.95 24.46 14.52
CA ALA A 524 -9.82 25.38 14.38
C ALA A 524 -8.47 24.68 14.62
N GLU A 525 -8.43 23.75 15.57
CA GLU A 525 -7.23 22.95 15.83
C GLU A 525 -6.91 21.97 14.67
N ILE A 526 -7.91 21.38 14.03
CA ILE A 526 -7.72 20.55 12.82
C ILE A 526 -7.10 21.40 11.69
N GLU A 527 -7.55 22.62 11.48
CA GLU A 527 -6.98 23.53 10.48
C GLU A 527 -5.52 23.89 10.81
N LYS A 528 -5.19 24.17 12.07
CA LYS A 528 -3.81 24.41 12.50
C LYS A 528 -2.92 23.19 12.31
N LEU A 529 -3.41 22.00 12.65
CA LEU A 529 -2.70 20.74 12.40
C LEU A 529 -2.45 20.51 10.92
N ASN A 530 -3.41 20.84 10.06
CA ASN A 530 -3.22 20.75 8.61
C ASN A 530 -2.05 21.62 8.13
N VAL A 531 -2.00 22.89 8.54
CA VAL A 531 -0.90 23.80 8.18
C VAL A 531 0.44 23.23 8.64
N LEU A 532 0.51 22.71 9.86
CA LEU A 532 1.71 22.08 10.41
C LEU A 532 2.10 20.84 9.60
N LEU A 533 1.17 19.91 9.37
CA LEU A 533 1.42 18.66 8.68
C LEU A 533 1.86 18.90 7.22
N GLN A 534 1.19 19.78 6.49
CA GLN A 534 1.53 20.10 5.10
C GLN A 534 2.90 20.76 4.97
N SER A 535 3.27 21.67 5.90
CA SER A 535 4.50 22.45 5.78
C SER A 535 5.74 21.76 6.35
N THR A 536 5.60 20.82 7.28
CA THR A 536 6.73 20.29 8.05
C THR A 536 6.85 18.77 8.04
N SER A 537 5.88 18.03 7.48
CA SER A 537 6.00 16.59 7.32
C SER A 537 7.05 16.26 6.26
N HIS A 538 7.68 15.10 6.41
CA HIS A 538 8.79 14.68 5.57
C HIS A 538 8.35 14.09 4.22
N CYS A 539 7.15 13.52 4.14
CA CYS A 539 6.65 12.86 2.94
C CYS A 539 5.14 13.07 2.73
N GLY A 540 4.63 12.57 1.59
CA GLY A 540 3.25 12.71 1.18
C GLY A 540 2.22 12.20 2.18
N LEU A 541 2.54 11.17 2.99
CA LEU A 541 1.62 10.66 4.00
C LEU A 541 1.18 11.78 4.98
N GLY A 542 2.14 12.46 5.59
CA GLY A 542 1.82 13.56 6.49
C GLY A 542 1.21 14.77 5.79
N HIS A 543 1.65 15.08 4.57
CA HIS A 543 1.11 16.21 3.81
C HIS A 543 -0.38 16.05 3.47
N SER A 544 -0.86 14.82 3.27
CA SER A 544 -2.25 14.55 2.86
C SER A 544 -3.15 14.08 4.00
N ALA A 545 -2.62 13.84 5.20
CA ALA A 545 -3.36 13.22 6.30
C ALA A 545 -4.63 13.98 6.72
N CYS A 546 -4.66 15.31 6.60
CA CYS A 546 -5.85 16.10 6.93
C CYS A 546 -6.89 16.21 5.81
N ASN A 547 -6.56 15.84 4.56
CA ASN A 547 -7.45 16.01 3.41
C ASN A 547 -8.86 15.44 3.65
N PRO A 548 -9.02 14.17 4.12
CA PRO A 548 -10.36 13.59 4.28
C PRO A 548 -11.24 14.37 5.26
N VAL A 549 -10.65 14.85 6.35
CA VAL A 549 -11.40 15.58 7.40
C VAL A 549 -11.78 16.96 6.90
N LEU A 550 -10.85 17.69 6.31
CA LEU A 550 -11.13 19.06 5.82
C LEU A 550 -12.16 19.06 4.70
N ASP A 551 -12.03 18.15 3.74
CA ASP A 551 -13.00 18.00 2.65
C ASP A 551 -14.40 17.67 3.18
N THR A 552 -14.49 16.74 4.14
CA THR A 552 -15.79 16.31 4.66
C THR A 552 -16.39 17.32 5.64
N ILE A 553 -15.59 18.07 6.43
CA ILE A 553 -16.06 19.22 7.20
C ILE A 553 -16.65 20.27 6.26
N ALA A 554 -15.97 20.60 5.17
CA ALA A 554 -16.43 21.61 4.23
C ALA A 554 -17.71 21.21 3.51
N LYS A 555 -17.86 19.94 3.14
CA LYS A 555 -18.94 19.44 2.28
C LYS A 555 -20.10 18.78 3.03
N PHE A 556 -19.84 18.25 4.24
CA PHE A 556 -20.79 17.49 5.05
C PHE A 556 -20.84 18.01 6.51
N ARG A 557 -20.77 19.33 6.68
CA ARG A 557 -20.75 20.03 7.96
C ARG A 557 -21.76 19.50 9.00
N PRO A 558 -23.04 19.24 8.65
CA PRO A 558 -24.02 18.73 9.62
C PRO A 558 -23.64 17.37 10.24
N ALA A 559 -22.86 16.53 9.53
CA ALA A 559 -22.37 15.27 10.10
C ALA A 559 -21.42 15.49 11.29
N TYR A 560 -20.72 16.60 11.33
CA TYR A 560 -19.82 16.99 12.40
C TYR A 560 -20.54 17.76 13.52
N GLU A 561 -21.42 18.72 13.15
CA GLU A 561 -22.11 19.58 14.11
C GLU A 561 -23.00 18.82 15.07
N LYS A 562 -23.66 17.74 14.61
CA LYS A 562 -24.46 16.85 15.49
C LYS A 562 -23.64 16.18 16.61
N ARG A 563 -22.31 16.24 16.54
CA ARG A 563 -21.35 15.65 17.49
C ARG A 563 -20.72 16.69 18.42
N LEU A 564 -21.12 17.94 18.30
CA LEU A 564 -20.66 19.00 19.19
C LEU A 564 -21.40 18.92 20.53
N SER A 565 -20.66 19.06 21.62
CA SER A 565 -21.21 19.28 22.96
C SER A 565 -21.54 20.77 23.12
N HIS A 566 -22.36 21.11 24.13
CA HIS A 566 -22.63 22.49 24.48
C HIS A 566 -21.47 23.19 25.25
N LYS A 567 -20.36 22.46 25.44
CA LYS A 567 -19.17 22.99 26.13
C LYS A 567 -18.24 23.65 25.11
N ASP A 568 -17.71 24.82 25.48
CA ASP A 568 -16.80 25.56 24.60
C ASP A 568 -15.48 24.83 24.34
N PHE A 569 -15.02 24.05 25.32
CA PHE A 569 -13.80 23.27 25.22
C PHE A 569 -13.90 21.96 26.00
N VAL A 570 -13.52 20.86 25.35
CA VAL A 570 -13.27 19.57 26.00
C VAL A 570 -11.90 19.07 25.51
N PRO A 571 -10.92 18.82 26.39
CA PRO A 571 -9.61 18.32 25.97
C PRO A 571 -9.71 17.00 25.25
N ALA A 572 -8.95 16.83 24.17
CA ALA A 572 -8.82 15.56 23.44
C ALA A 572 -7.99 14.52 24.21
N PHE A 573 -7.29 14.96 25.27
CA PHE A 573 -6.44 14.12 26.11
C PHE A 573 -6.76 14.41 27.57
N ASP A 574 -7.16 13.37 28.31
CA ASP A 574 -7.38 13.47 29.75
C ASP A 574 -6.05 13.28 30.50
N LEU A 575 -5.40 14.42 30.80
CA LEU A 575 -4.13 14.43 31.52
C LEU A 575 -4.26 13.85 32.95
N ASP A 576 -5.40 14.04 33.58
CA ASP A 576 -5.63 13.53 34.93
C ASP A 576 -5.66 12.00 34.96
N SER A 577 -6.41 11.39 34.04
CA SER A 577 -6.43 9.95 33.86
C SER A 577 -5.05 9.42 33.52
N ALA A 578 -4.33 10.04 32.59
CA ALA A 578 -3.01 9.61 32.16
C ALA A 578 -1.96 9.68 33.28
N LEU A 579 -2.06 10.66 34.19
CA LEU A 579 -1.14 10.82 35.32
C LEU A 579 -1.53 10.02 36.57
N THR A 580 -2.72 9.41 36.62
CA THR A 580 -3.24 8.75 37.82
C THR A 580 -2.26 7.69 38.35
N GLN A 581 -1.75 6.81 37.50
CA GLN A 581 -0.79 5.77 37.90
C GLN A 581 0.53 6.36 38.41
N ALA A 582 1.06 7.37 37.74
CA ALA A 582 2.30 8.03 38.15
C ALA A 582 2.15 8.72 39.49
N ARG A 583 1.02 9.39 39.76
CA ARG A 583 0.69 10.03 41.05
C ARG A 583 0.60 8.98 42.16
N GLN A 584 -0.07 7.87 41.94
CA GLN A 584 -0.15 6.75 42.90
C GLN A 584 1.22 6.19 43.26
N MET A 585 2.07 5.96 42.25
CA MET A 585 3.41 5.38 42.43
C MET A 585 4.37 6.33 43.15
N THR A 586 4.28 7.63 42.89
CA THR A 586 5.24 8.61 43.41
C THR A 586 4.74 9.32 44.68
N GLY A 587 3.47 9.22 45.01
CA GLY A 587 2.83 9.99 46.08
C GLY A 587 2.85 11.49 45.83
N ARG A 588 3.09 11.94 44.62
CA ARG A 588 3.17 13.35 44.21
C ARG A 588 1.98 13.73 43.38
N ASP A 589 1.40 14.88 43.69
CA ASP A 589 0.31 15.46 42.92
C ASP A 589 0.55 16.97 42.76
N ASP A 590 0.52 17.42 41.49
CA ASP A 590 0.59 18.84 41.15
C ASP A 590 -0.82 19.36 40.90
N LYS A 591 -1.29 20.23 41.76
CA LYS A 591 -2.62 20.86 41.66
C LYS A 591 -2.80 21.64 40.35
N GLY A 592 -1.73 22.20 39.79
CA GLY A 592 -1.76 22.91 38.52
C GLY A 592 -1.93 21.99 37.28
N ALA A 593 -1.77 20.67 37.45
CA ALA A 593 -1.99 19.69 36.40
C ALA A 593 -3.43 19.14 36.36
N HIS A 594 -4.29 19.54 37.29
CA HIS A 594 -5.70 19.19 37.26
C HIS A 594 -6.46 20.17 36.38
N LEU A 595 -7.29 19.65 35.48
CA LEU A 595 -8.26 20.48 34.77
C LEU A 595 -9.31 20.95 35.79
N GLU A 596 -9.47 22.26 35.94
CA GLU A 596 -10.59 22.80 36.71
C GLU A 596 -11.89 22.29 36.08
N ARG A 597 -12.53 21.32 36.72
CA ARG A 597 -13.91 20.98 36.41
C ARG A 597 -14.73 22.17 36.84
N VAL A 598 -15.22 22.95 35.88
CA VAL A 598 -16.28 23.93 36.14
C VAL A 598 -17.46 23.07 36.62
N ASN A 599 -17.67 23.08 37.94
CA ASN A 599 -18.84 22.49 38.55
C ASN A 599 -20.05 23.28 38.04
N ASP A 600 -20.92 22.62 37.27
CA ASP A 600 -22.27 23.12 36.96
C ASP A 600 -23.12 23.20 38.22
#